data_0421a5a968387a5e6b781e579f474ee6
#
_entry.id   0421a5a968387a5e6b781e579f474ee6
#
_cell.length_a   1.000
_cell.length_b   1.000
_cell.length_c   1.000
_cell.angle_alpha   90.00
_cell.angle_beta   90.00
_cell.angle_gamma   90.00
#
_symmetry.space_group_name_H-M   'P 1'
#
loop_
_entity.id
_entity.type
_entity.pdbx_description
1 polymer ?
#
loop_
_entity_poly.entity_id
_entity_poly.type
_entity_poly.pdbx_seq_one_letter_code
_entity_poly.pdbx_strand_id
1 'polypeptide(L)'
;MDLGDDLKATIRTVPDFPIDGIQFRDITPVLSDPVLMGKVIDSFEEHAREHAPTCVAGPEARGFIFGPLLAMRLNVPFVPIRKPGKLPHKTVSVSYSLEYGTNELQMHELSLIHI
;
A
#
# COMPACT_ATOMS: atom_id res chain seq x y z
N MET A 1 11.60 17.93 -14.09
CA MET A 1 10.48 18.00 -13.12
C MET A 1 10.76 17.07 -11.98
N ASP A 2 10.31 17.41 -10.78
CA ASP A 2 10.46 16.52 -9.64
C ASP A 2 9.44 15.37 -9.67
N LEU A 3 9.57 14.43 -8.74
CA LEU A 3 8.66 13.27 -8.69
C LEU A 3 7.20 13.70 -8.48
N GLY A 4 6.95 14.70 -7.64
CA GLY A 4 5.60 15.20 -7.43
C GLY A 4 4.96 15.75 -8.70
N ASP A 5 5.71 16.47 -9.50
CA ASP A 5 5.24 17.00 -10.79
C ASP A 5 4.97 15.86 -11.77
N ASP A 6 5.85 14.87 -11.84
CA ASP A 6 5.68 13.71 -12.71
C ASP A 6 4.42 12.91 -12.34
N LEU A 7 4.19 12.72 -11.04
CA LEU A 7 2.99 12.03 -10.55
C LEU A 7 1.71 12.81 -10.87
N LYS A 8 1.70 14.12 -10.64
CA LYS A 8 0.54 14.97 -10.96
C LYS A 8 0.20 14.93 -12.44
N ALA A 9 1.21 14.87 -13.29
CA ALA A 9 1.01 14.80 -14.74
C ALA A 9 0.51 13.43 -15.20
N THR A 10 0.78 12.37 -14.46
CA THR A 10 0.51 10.98 -14.84
C THR A 10 -0.75 10.43 -14.20
N ILE A 11 -1.04 10.77 -12.94
CA ILE A 11 -2.25 10.33 -12.25
C ILE A 11 -3.48 10.90 -12.94
N ARG A 12 -4.41 10.01 -13.28
CA ARG A 12 -5.63 10.38 -13.98
C ARG A 12 -6.73 10.72 -12.99
N THR A 13 -7.48 11.78 -13.27
CA THR A 13 -8.69 12.10 -12.52
C THR A 13 -9.90 11.58 -13.29
N VAL A 14 -10.71 10.74 -12.64
CA VAL A 14 -11.99 10.25 -13.18
C VAL A 14 -13.10 10.94 -12.42
N PRO A 15 -13.82 11.91 -13.04
CA PRO A 15 -14.92 12.59 -12.36
C PRO A 15 -16.09 11.65 -12.15
N ASP A 16 -16.79 11.84 -11.05
CA ASP A 16 -18.03 11.13 -10.73
C ASP A 16 -17.86 9.60 -10.71
N PHE A 17 -16.79 9.13 -10.10
CA PHE A 17 -16.50 7.70 -9.96
C PHE A 17 -16.12 7.38 -8.50
N PRO A 18 -16.67 6.31 -7.88
CA PRO A 18 -17.68 5.39 -8.44
C PRO A 18 -19.11 5.96 -8.43
N ILE A 19 -19.31 7.12 -7.81
CA ILE A 19 -20.61 7.81 -7.75
C ILE A 19 -20.45 9.31 -8.00
N ASP A 20 -21.55 9.97 -8.32
CA ASP A 20 -21.58 11.43 -8.54
C ASP A 20 -20.94 12.18 -7.37
N GLY A 21 -20.15 13.20 -7.68
CA GLY A 21 -19.50 14.08 -6.72
C GLY A 21 -18.13 13.63 -6.26
N ILE A 22 -17.72 12.42 -6.59
CA ILE A 22 -16.40 11.90 -6.21
C ILE A 22 -15.43 12.06 -7.38
N GLN A 23 -14.32 12.75 -7.12
CA GLN A 23 -13.21 12.89 -8.08
C GLN A 23 -12.19 11.80 -7.77
N PHE A 24 -12.26 10.71 -8.52
CA PHE A 24 -11.39 9.55 -8.29
C PHE A 24 -10.00 9.80 -8.89
N ARG A 25 -8.97 9.58 -8.08
CA ARG A 25 -7.57 9.67 -8.53
C ARG A 25 -7.08 8.28 -8.90
N ASP A 26 -6.94 8.04 -10.19
CA ASP A 26 -6.55 6.74 -10.73
C ASP A 26 -5.03 6.69 -10.91
N ILE A 27 -4.38 5.80 -10.18
CA ILE A 27 -2.93 5.60 -10.24
C ILE A 27 -2.49 4.59 -11.31
N THR A 28 -3.44 3.96 -11.98
CA THR A 28 -3.11 2.92 -12.99
C THR A 28 -2.10 3.39 -14.03
N PRO A 29 -2.18 4.64 -14.53
CA PRO A 29 -1.15 5.12 -15.46
C PRO A 29 0.27 5.16 -14.89
N VAL A 30 0.40 5.37 -13.57
CA VAL A 30 1.70 5.30 -12.90
C VAL A 30 2.23 3.87 -12.92
N LEU A 31 1.36 2.89 -12.68
CA LEU A 31 1.72 1.47 -12.68
C LEU A 31 2.18 0.98 -14.07
N SER A 32 1.76 1.67 -15.12
CA SER A 32 2.12 1.35 -16.50
C SER A 32 3.47 1.93 -16.91
N ASP A 33 4.08 2.75 -16.07
CA ASP A 33 5.34 3.43 -16.36
C ASP A 33 6.43 2.90 -15.43
N PRO A 34 7.27 1.95 -15.89
CA PRO A 34 8.28 1.34 -15.02
C PRO A 34 9.35 2.32 -14.53
N VAL A 35 9.65 3.34 -15.31
CA VAL A 35 10.61 4.37 -14.90
C VAL A 35 10.04 5.20 -13.75
N LEU A 36 8.79 5.62 -13.88
CA LEU A 36 8.12 6.38 -12.82
C LEU A 36 7.92 5.54 -11.58
N MET A 37 7.53 4.27 -11.72
CA MET A 37 7.44 3.33 -10.59
C MET A 37 8.76 3.19 -9.86
N GLY A 38 9.87 3.12 -10.59
CA GLY A 38 11.21 3.09 -9.98
C GLY A 38 11.47 4.32 -9.13
N LYS A 39 11.11 5.50 -9.61
CA LYS A 39 11.25 6.75 -8.85
C LYS A 39 10.38 6.77 -7.60
N VAL A 40 9.16 6.25 -7.69
CA VAL A 40 8.26 6.14 -6.53
C VAL A 40 8.88 5.25 -5.44
N ILE A 41 9.38 4.09 -5.84
CA ILE A 41 9.99 3.15 -4.88
C ILE A 41 11.30 3.73 -4.32
N ASP A 42 12.10 4.43 -5.14
CA ASP A 42 13.30 5.12 -4.66
C ASP A 42 12.94 6.12 -3.56
N SER A 43 11.87 6.88 -3.73
CA SER A 43 11.41 7.85 -2.73
C SER A 43 10.95 7.17 -1.44
N PHE A 44 10.19 6.09 -1.54
CA PHE A 44 9.81 5.30 -0.37
C PHE A 44 11.02 4.71 0.35
N GLU A 45 11.98 4.19 -0.40
CA GLU A 45 13.20 3.61 0.17
C GLU A 45 14.01 4.65 0.95
N GLU A 46 14.17 5.84 0.37
CA GLU A 46 14.89 6.94 1.01
C GLU A 46 14.26 7.31 2.36
N HIS A 47 12.94 7.48 2.39
CA HIS A 47 12.23 7.79 3.63
C HIS A 47 12.29 6.64 4.64
N ALA A 48 12.14 5.42 4.17
CA ALA A 48 12.14 4.25 5.04
C ALA A 48 13.48 4.04 5.72
N ARG A 49 14.60 4.25 5.02
CA ARG A 49 15.94 4.04 5.58
C ARG A 49 16.25 4.95 6.76
N GLU A 50 15.61 6.11 6.83
CA GLU A 50 15.75 7.02 7.97
C GLU A 50 15.23 6.40 9.27
N HIS A 51 14.31 5.44 9.17
CA HIS A 51 13.64 4.82 10.32
C HIS A 51 14.12 3.39 10.60
N ALA A 52 15.03 2.86 9.81
CA ALA A 52 15.58 1.50 9.94
C ALA A 52 14.50 0.43 10.20
N PRO A 53 13.50 0.29 9.31
CA PRO A 53 12.40 -0.64 9.55
C PRO A 53 12.87 -2.08 9.50
N THR A 54 12.20 -2.95 10.27
CA THR A 54 12.46 -4.38 10.30
C THR A 54 11.47 -5.18 9.45
N CYS A 55 10.40 -4.54 9.01
CA CYS A 55 9.45 -5.10 8.04
C CYS A 55 8.70 -3.98 7.34
N VAL A 56 8.00 -4.36 6.27
CA VAL A 56 7.06 -3.49 5.58
C VAL A 56 5.69 -4.17 5.65
N ALA A 57 4.67 -3.45 6.09
CA ALA A 57 3.30 -3.94 6.11
C ALA A 57 2.47 -3.17 5.10
N GLY A 58 1.53 -3.85 4.45
CA GLY A 58 0.64 -3.20 3.50
C GLY A 58 -0.75 -3.84 3.47
N PRO A 59 -1.80 -3.01 3.47
CA PRO A 59 -3.17 -3.50 3.36
C PRO A 59 -3.53 -3.82 1.91
N GLU A 60 -4.40 -4.82 1.74
CA GLU A 60 -4.97 -5.10 0.42
C GLU A 60 -5.84 -3.92 -0.03
N ALA A 61 -5.90 -3.56 -1.31
CA ALA A 61 -5.13 -4.23 -2.36
C ALA A 61 -3.94 -3.37 -2.80
N ARG A 62 -4.03 -2.03 -2.68
CA ARG A 62 -3.01 -1.11 -3.17
C ARG A 62 -1.68 -1.23 -2.44
N GLY A 63 -1.70 -1.56 -1.16
CA GLY A 63 -0.48 -1.80 -0.39
C GLY A 63 0.34 -2.98 -0.92
N PHE A 64 -0.30 -3.92 -1.62
CA PHE A 64 0.38 -5.06 -2.22
C PHE A 64 1.16 -4.70 -3.50
N ILE A 65 0.87 -3.54 -4.07
CA ILE A 65 1.60 -3.05 -5.24
C ILE A 65 2.96 -2.47 -4.83
N PHE A 66 2.96 -1.62 -3.82
CA PHE A 66 4.16 -0.88 -3.42
C PHE A 66 4.94 -1.57 -2.30
N GLY A 67 4.24 -2.19 -1.36
CA GLY A 67 4.85 -2.78 -0.16
C GLY A 67 5.90 -3.84 -0.45
N PRO A 68 5.60 -4.87 -1.26
CA PRO A 68 6.58 -5.90 -1.57
C PRO A 68 7.82 -5.37 -2.30
N LEU A 69 7.66 -4.40 -3.19
CA LEU A 69 8.78 -3.80 -3.89
C LEU A 69 9.69 -3.05 -2.92
N LEU A 70 9.11 -2.31 -2.00
CA LEU A 70 9.88 -1.61 -0.96
C LEU A 70 10.57 -2.60 -0.03
N ALA A 71 9.87 -3.65 0.39
CA ALA A 71 10.44 -4.67 1.26
C ALA A 71 11.67 -5.34 0.62
N MET A 72 11.61 -5.63 -0.67
CA MET A 72 12.75 -6.17 -1.41
C MET A 72 13.94 -5.20 -1.42
N ARG A 73 13.68 -3.91 -1.67
CA ARG A 73 14.73 -2.89 -1.66
C ARG A 73 15.40 -2.78 -0.30
N LEU A 74 14.64 -2.92 0.77
CA LEU A 74 15.14 -2.82 2.14
C LEU A 74 15.68 -4.14 2.69
N ASN A 75 15.51 -5.24 1.96
CA ASN A 75 15.86 -6.59 2.39
C ASN A 75 15.20 -6.96 3.73
N VAL A 76 13.92 -6.69 3.84
CA VAL A 76 13.09 -7.01 5.00
C VAL A 76 11.82 -7.75 4.55
N PRO A 77 11.13 -8.46 5.46
CA PRO A 77 9.89 -9.14 5.11
C PRO A 77 8.76 -8.17 4.81
N PHE A 78 7.82 -8.63 3.97
CA PHE A 78 6.55 -7.96 3.75
C PHE A 78 5.45 -8.68 4.52
N VAL A 79 4.63 -7.92 5.24
CA VAL A 79 3.52 -8.43 6.04
C VAL A 79 2.21 -7.99 5.39
N PRO A 80 1.45 -8.92 4.80
CA PRO A 80 0.15 -8.57 4.24
C PRO A 80 -0.89 -8.35 5.33
N ILE A 81 -1.63 -7.27 5.22
CA ILE A 81 -2.78 -6.95 6.07
C ILE A 81 -4.02 -7.13 5.21
N ARG A 82 -4.94 -8.00 5.62
CA ARG A 82 -6.05 -8.41 4.79
C ARG A 82 -7.39 -8.34 5.50
N LYS A 83 -8.45 -8.36 4.72
CA LYS A 83 -9.83 -8.49 5.24
C LYS A 83 -10.01 -9.88 5.85
N PRO A 84 -11.01 -10.06 6.74
CA PRO A 84 -11.25 -11.34 7.42
C PRO A 84 -11.41 -12.50 6.44
N GLY A 85 -10.88 -13.65 6.83
CA GLY A 85 -11.01 -14.89 6.05
C GLY A 85 -10.07 -15.07 4.89
N LYS A 86 -9.16 -14.12 4.64
CA LYS A 86 -8.23 -14.17 3.51
C LYS A 86 -6.87 -14.80 3.86
N LEU A 87 -6.52 -14.85 5.13
CA LEU A 87 -5.25 -15.40 5.59
C LEU A 87 -5.44 -16.82 6.11
N PRO A 88 -4.64 -17.80 5.64
CA PRO A 88 -4.87 -19.22 5.93
C PRO A 88 -4.32 -19.72 7.27
N HIS A 89 -3.51 -18.94 7.94
CA HIS A 89 -2.89 -19.31 9.22
C HIS A 89 -3.44 -18.47 10.37
N LYS A 90 -2.96 -18.68 11.59
CA LYS A 90 -3.41 -17.89 12.75
C LYS A 90 -3.18 -16.40 12.52
N THR A 91 -4.19 -15.60 12.86
CA THR A 91 -4.18 -14.16 12.65
C THR A 91 -4.41 -13.39 13.95
N VAL A 92 -3.96 -12.15 13.97
CA VAL A 92 -4.40 -11.13 14.91
C VAL A 92 -5.24 -10.13 14.15
N SER A 93 -6.24 -9.55 14.81
CA SER A 93 -7.24 -8.69 14.17
C SER A 93 -7.44 -7.39 14.90
N VAL A 94 -7.82 -6.37 14.14
CA VAL A 94 -8.30 -5.09 14.66
C VAL A 94 -9.59 -4.74 13.95
N SER A 95 -10.62 -4.45 14.74
CA SER A 95 -11.90 -3.97 14.22
C SER A 95 -11.93 -2.45 14.26
N TYR A 96 -12.56 -1.84 13.27
CA TYR A 96 -12.72 -0.40 13.22
C TYR A 96 -14.12 -0.03 12.74
N SER A 97 -14.60 1.14 13.19
CA SER A 97 -15.94 1.62 12.86
C SER A 97 -15.94 2.40 11.57
N LEU A 98 -16.96 2.17 10.77
CA LEU A 98 -17.29 2.95 9.57
C LEU A 98 -18.60 3.67 9.83
N GLU A 99 -18.96 4.62 8.96
CA GLU A 99 -20.26 5.29 9.02
C GLU A 99 -21.43 4.29 8.91
N TYR A 100 -21.21 3.16 8.25
CA TYR A 100 -22.25 2.16 7.94
C TYR A 100 -22.01 0.82 8.65
N GLY A 101 -21.27 0.81 9.75
CA GLY A 101 -20.99 -0.42 10.50
C GLY A 101 -19.55 -0.55 10.91
N THR A 102 -19.07 -1.78 11.02
CA THR A 102 -17.69 -2.08 11.39
C THR A 102 -17.01 -2.90 10.33
N ASN A 103 -15.70 -2.79 10.27
CA ASN A 103 -14.87 -3.63 9.43
C ASN A 103 -13.68 -4.12 10.25
N GLU A 104 -12.94 -5.08 9.69
CA GLU A 104 -11.86 -5.75 10.40
C GLU A 104 -10.66 -5.94 9.45
N LEU A 105 -9.46 -5.81 10.00
CA LEU A 105 -8.23 -6.13 9.29
C LEU A 105 -7.44 -7.16 10.07
N GLN A 106 -6.78 -8.06 9.36
CA GLN A 106 -6.03 -9.17 9.94
C GLN A 106 -4.61 -9.24 9.37
N MET A 107 -3.67 -9.73 10.20
CA MET A 107 -2.34 -10.12 9.75
C MET A 107 -1.98 -11.46 10.42
N HIS A 108 -1.05 -12.19 9.84
CA HIS A 108 -0.58 -13.42 10.46
C HIS A 108 0.11 -13.14 11.79
N GLU A 109 -0.22 -13.94 12.81
CA GLU A 109 0.38 -13.83 14.15
C GLU A 109 1.90 -14.04 14.10
N LEU A 110 2.36 -15.00 13.32
CA LEU A 110 3.79 -15.29 13.18
C LEU A 110 4.59 -14.16 12.55
N SER A 111 3.96 -13.31 11.74
CA SER A 111 4.63 -12.14 11.17
C SER A 111 5.12 -11.19 12.26
N LEU A 112 4.40 -11.08 13.36
CA LEU A 112 4.81 -10.25 14.50
C LEU A 112 5.97 -10.85 15.30
N ILE A 113 6.08 -12.18 15.31
CA ILE A 113 7.11 -12.88 16.05
C ILE A 113 8.46 -12.82 15.31
N HIS A 114 8.43 -12.84 13.99
CA HIS A 114 9.61 -12.87 13.15
C HIS A 114 10.15 -11.48 12.77
N ILE A 115 9.49 -10.45 13.22
CA ILE A 115 9.96 -9.08 13.05
C ILE A 115 11.04 -8.78 14.11
#